data_92e3e32b2c7c787ab1c1fa594f070a7e
#
_entry.id   92e3e32b2c7c787ab1c1fa594f070a7e
#
_cell.length_a   1.000
_cell.length_b   1.000
_cell.length_c   1.000
_cell.angle_alpha   90.00
_cell.angle_beta   90.00
_cell.angle_gamma   90.00
#
_symmetry.space_group_name_H-M   'P 1'
#
loop_
_entity.id
_entity.type
_entity.pdbx_description
1 polymer ?
#
loop_
_entity_poly.entity_id
_entity_poly.type
_entity_poly.pdbx_seq_one_letter_code
_entity_poly.pdbx_strand_id
1 'polypeptide(L)'
;MKHAVLCLILMCSVVNAGPIGRQWAQENGISDEEKHWFSNQYVPGGPAKGGLCCSIADGTYAEEDIRNGHYWARFMYKKWDIPSQQMVDADSGWMPVPDEVILSTNHHGAPVVWWQMVGGTLKIRCYAIGAGI
;
A
#
# COMPACT_ATOMS: atom_id res chain seq x y z
N MET A 1 16.43 -10.49 -7.15
CA MET A 1 14.97 -10.51 -7.26
C MET A 1 14.23 -10.54 -5.91
N LYS A 2 14.97 -10.39 -4.84
CA LYS A 2 14.38 -10.40 -3.48
C LYS A 2 14.06 -9.02 -2.98
N HIS A 3 14.14 -8.00 -3.82
CA HIS A 3 14.28 -6.62 -3.34
C HIS A 3 13.05 -5.74 -3.52
N ALA A 4 12.09 -6.18 -4.30
CA ALA A 4 10.99 -5.30 -4.68
C ALA A 4 9.86 -5.24 -3.65
N VAL A 5 9.71 -6.25 -2.84
CA VAL A 5 8.50 -6.41 -2.02
C VAL A 5 8.60 -5.72 -0.66
N LEU A 6 9.83 -5.56 -0.17
CA LEU A 6 10.05 -4.95 1.14
C LEU A 6 9.86 -3.44 1.14
N CYS A 7 9.78 -2.87 -0.04
CA CYS A 7 10.13 -1.48 -0.22
C CYS A 7 9.07 -0.48 0.17
N LEU A 8 7.80 -0.82 0.11
CA LEU A 8 6.77 0.20 0.22
C LEU A 8 6.01 0.23 1.54
N ILE A 9 6.07 -0.85 2.28
CA ILE A 9 5.42 -0.90 3.60
C ILE A 9 5.91 0.24 4.50
N LEU A 10 7.12 0.71 4.25
CA LEU A 10 7.72 1.81 4.99
C LEU A 10 7.24 3.20 4.59
N MET A 11 6.53 3.35 3.47
CA MET A 11 6.20 4.70 3.00
C MET A 11 5.18 5.41 3.86
N CYS A 12 4.18 4.71 4.37
CA CYS A 12 3.23 5.32 5.31
C CYS A 12 3.90 5.63 6.65
N SER A 13 4.83 4.79 7.06
CA SER A 13 5.59 4.95 8.30
C SER A 13 6.66 6.04 8.19
N VAL A 14 7.14 6.33 7.00
CA VAL A 14 8.25 7.28 6.76
C VAL A 14 7.88 8.71 7.16
N VAL A 15 6.60 9.09 7.10
CA VAL A 15 6.15 10.42 7.54
C VAL A 15 6.49 10.66 9.00
N ASN A 16 6.40 9.62 9.83
CA ASN A 16 6.70 9.66 11.25
C ASN A 16 7.95 8.85 11.61
N ALA A 17 8.60 8.24 10.65
CA ALA A 17 9.78 7.45 10.87
C ALA A 17 10.98 8.33 11.17
N GLY A 18 11.82 7.89 12.07
CA GLY A 18 13.11 8.51 12.34
C GLY A 18 14.09 8.39 11.16
N PRO A 19 15.37 8.70 11.40
CA PRO A 19 16.41 8.72 10.37
C PRO A 19 16.53 7.43 9.55
N ILE A 20 16.28 6.28 10.17
CA ILE A 20 16.40 4.97 9.51
C ILE A 20 15.42 4.82 8.34
N GLY A 21 14.19 5.24 8.52
CA GLY A 21 13.18 5.15 7.45
C GLY A 21 13.53 6.04 6.25
N ARG A 22 14.07 7.21 6.52
CA ARG A 22 14.53 8.13 5.45
C ARG A 22 15.72 7.58 4.70
N GLN A 23 16.70 7.05 5.42
CA GLN A 23 17.87 6.43 4.81
C GLN A 23 17.48 5.28 3.90
N TRP A 24 16.61 4.41 4.39
CA TRP A 24 16.13 3.28 3.61
C TRP A 24 15.44 3.73 2.31
N ALA A 25 14.59 4.73 2.37
CA ALA A 25 13.89 5.25 1.20
C ALA A 25 14.89 5.83 0.16
N GLN A 26 15.93 6.52 0.63
CA GLN A 26 16.99 7.01 -0.24
C GLN A 26 17.78 5.88 -0.90
N GLU A 27 18.15 4.86 -0.13
CA GLU A 27 18.88 3.69 -0.64
C GLU A 27 18.11 2.91 -1.70
N ASN A 28 16.77 2.96 -1.65
CA ASN A 28 15.91 2.26 -2.61
C ASN A 28 15.38 3.16 -3.73
N GLY A 29 15.92 4.37 -3.85
CA GLY A 29 15.61 5.26 -4.95
C GLY A 29 14.20 5.86 -4.92
N ILE A 30 13.58 5.89 -3.76
CA ILE A 30 12.26 6.51 -3.59
C ILE A 30 12.45 8.02 -3.45
N SER A 31 11.93 8.79 -4.37
CA SER A 31 12.03 10.25 -4.35
C SER A 31 11.18 10.85 -3.23
N ASP A 32 11.53 12.09 -2.84
CA ASP A 32 10.72 12.83 -1.86
C ASP A 32 9.33 13.14 -2.40
N GLU A 33 9.22 13.39 -3.69
CA GLU A 33 7.93 13.61 -4.35
C GLU A 33 7.04 12.36 -4.27
N GLU A 34 7.59 11.20 -4.53
CA GLU A 34 6.87 9.92 -4.40
C GLU A 34 6.41 9.68 -2.96
N LYS A 35 7.28 9.89 -2.00
CA LYS A 35 6.93 9.77 -0.58
C LYS A 35 5.80 10.73 -0.20
N HIS A 36 5.89 11.97 -0.67
CA HIS A 36 4.87 12.98 -0.40
C HIS A 36 3.52 12.57 -1.01
N TRP A 37 3.51 12.18 -2.28
CA TRP A 37 2.29 11.72 -2.93
C TRP A 37 1.67 10.55 -2.17
N PHE A 38 2.48 9.54 -1.88
CA PHE A 38 2.04 8.31 -1.23
C PHE A 38 1.41 8.55 0.14
N SER A 39 2.00 9.46 0.90
CA SER A 39 1.58 9.76 2.27
C SER A 39 0.38 10.69 2.36
N ASN A 40 0.00 11.35 1.26
CA ASN A 40 -1.03 12.37 1.25
C ASN A 40 -2.30 11.99 0.46
N GLN A 41 -2.45 10.71 0.14
CA GLN A 41 -3.68 10.25 -0.50
C GLN A 41 -4.80 10.10 0.52
N TYR A 42 -6.00 10.51 0.13
CA TYR A 42 -7.19 10.37 0.95
C TYR A 42 -8.07 9.24 0.43
N VAL A 43 -8.77 8.58 1.33
CA VAL A 43 -9.86 7.69 0.97
C VAL A 43 -10.82 8.44 0.06
N PRO A 44 -11.33 7.83 -1.02
CA PRO A 44 -12.27 8.50 -1.93
C PRO A 44 -13.45 9.11 -1.16
N GLY A 45 -13.77 10.36 -1.49
CA GLY A 45 -14.72 11.17 -0.74
C GLY A 45 -14.06 12.14 0.24
N GLY A 46 -12.74 12.08 0.38
CA GLY A 46 -11.93 13.03 1.14
C GLY A 46 -11.93 12.79 2.64
N PRO A 47 -11.42 13.77 3.43
CA PRO A 47 -11.22 13.60 4.87
C PRO A 47 -12.48 13.25 5.65
N ALA A 48 -13.64 13.72 5.20
CA ALA A 48 -14.93 13.45 5.86
C ALA A 48 -15.36 11.98 5.75
N LYS A 49 -14.80 11.23 4.79
CA LYS A 49 -15.20 9.84 4.52
C LYS A 49 -14.28 8.79 5.16
N GLY A 50 -13.08 9.17 5.58
CA GLY A 50 -12.18 8.18 6.16
C GLY A 50 -10.77 8.66 6.39
N GLY A 51 -10.45 9.86 5.95
CA GLY A 51 -9.14 10.46 6.14
C GLY A 51 -8.06 9.93 5.19
N LEU A 52 -6.81 10.02 5.62
CA LEU A 52 -5.66 9.60 4.83
C LEU A 52 -5.62 8.08 4.65
N CYS A 53 -5.19 7.63 3.49
CA CYS A 53 -4.93 6.22 3.23
C CYS A 53 -3.91 5.65 4.20
N CYS A 54 -2.84 6.38 4.47
CA CYS A 54 -1.77 5.98 5.38
C CYS A 54 -2.07 6.12 6.87
N SER A 55 -3.20 6.70 7.28
CA SER A 55 -3.42 6.98 8.71
C SER A 55 -3.49 5.72 9.58
N ILE A 56 -4.04 4.64 9.04
CA ILE A 56 -4.19 3.35 9.72
C ILE A 56 -3.81 2.17 8.82
N ALA A 57 -3.16 2.43 7.70
CA ALA A 57 -2.85 1.44 6.70
C ALA A 57 -1.41 1.58 6.21
N ASP A 58 -0.80 0.47 5.91
CA ASP A 58 0.49 0.43 5.22
C ASP A 58 0.26 0.31 3.71
N GLY A 59 1.23 0.75 2.94
CA GLY A 59 1.15 0.72 1.50
C GLY A 59 2.24 -0.12 0.85
N THR A 60 1.92 -0.70 -0.30
CA THR A 60 2.85 -1.51 -1.08
C THR A 60 2.45 -1.53 -2.55
N TYR A 61 3.39 -1.89 -3.42
CA TYR A 61 3.07 -2.19 -4.81
C TYR A 61 2.30 -3.50 -4.91
N ALA A 62 1.41 -3.56 -5.88
CA ALA A 62 0.57 -4.72 -6.11
C ALA A 62 0.73 -5.24 -7.54
N GLU A 63 0.42 -6.51 -7.73
CA GLU A 63 0.07 -7.04 -9.04
C GLU A 63 -1.42 -6.74 -9.27
N GLU A 64 -1.77 -6.45 -10.51
CA GLU A 64 -3.13 -6.04 -10.88
C GLU A 64 -3.70 -6.94 -11.95
N ASP A 65 -4.98 -7.26 -11.84
CA ASP A 65 -5.73 -7.97 -12.84
C ASP A 65 -7.14 -7.36 -12.94
N ILE A 66 -7.78 -7.54 -14.08
CA ILE A 66 -9.16 -7.09 -14.30
C ILE A 66 -9.99 -8.34 -14.60
N ARG A 67 -11.01 -8.57 -13.77
CA ARG A 67 -11.91 -9.71 -13.89
C ARG A 67 -13.35 -9.22 -13.87
N ASN A 68 -14.09 -9.49 -14.93
CA ASN A 68 -15.49 -9.06 -15.07
C ASN A 68 -15.67 -7.54 -14.85
N GLY A 69 -14.73 -6.74 -15.33
CA GLY A 69 -14.80 -5.29 -15.19
C GLY A 69 -14.39 -4.75 -13.83
N HIS A 70 -13.91 -5.59 -12.93
CA HIS A 70 -13.46 -5.20 -11.59
C HIS A 70 -11.96 -5.44 -11.42
N TYR A 71 -11.31 -4.59 -10.64
CA TYR A 71 -9.91 -4.74 -10.31
C TYR A 71 -9.69 -5.80 -9.24
N TRP A 72 -8.63 -6.55 -9.42
CA TRP A 72 -8.13 -7.54 -8.46
C TRP A 72 -6.67 -7.22 -8.19
N ALA A 73 -6.24 -7.37 -6.96
CA ALA A 73 -4.87 -7.08 -6.55
C ALA A 73 -4.29 -8.24 -5.75
N ARG A 74 -3.00 -8.43 -5.94
CA ARG A 74 -2.20 -9.36 -5.13
C ARG A 74 -0.96 -8.64 -4.65
N PHE A 75 -0.66 -8.72 -3.37
CA PHE A 75 0.45 -7.98 -2.77
C PHE A 75 1.01 -8.72 -1.57
N MET A 76 2.22 -8.35 -1.20
CA MET A 76 2.83 -8.83 0.04
C MET A 76 2.53 -7.84 1.16
N TYR A 77 2.24 -8.36 2.33
CA TYR A 77 1.99 -7.55 3.51
C TYR A 77 2.69 -8.15 4.73
N LYS A 78 2.77 -7.38 5.80
CA LYS A 78 3.35 -7.84 7.07
C LYS A 78 2.25 -8.31 8.00
N LYS A 79 2.44 -9.49 8.57
CA LYS A 79 1.56 -9.98 9.62
C LYS A 79 2.37 -10.46 10.82
N TRP A 80 1.75 -10.41 11.98
CA TRP A 80 2.34 -10.96 13.19
C TRP A 80 2.23 -12.48 13.16
N ASP A 81 3.36 -13.15 13.32
CA ASP A 81 3.41 -14.61 13.42
C ASP A 81 3.54 -15.01 14.88
N ILE A 82 2.52 -15.67 15.42
CA ILE A 82 2.47 -16.05 16.85
C ILE A 82 3.58 -17.04 17.20
N PRO A 83 3.83 -18.12 16.43
CA PRO A 83 4.90 -19.06 16.79
C PRO A 83 6.29 -18.43 16.89
N SER A 84 6.64 -17.58 15.93
CA SER A 84 7.96 -16.94 15.90
C SER A 84 8.01 -15.63 16.67
N GLN A 85 6.87 -15.07 17.06
CA GLN A 85 6.74 -13.77 17.75
C GLN A 85 7.44 -12.64 16.99
N GLN A 86 7.27 -12.59 15.68
CA GLN A 86 7.82 -11.53 14.86
C GLN A 86 6.92 -11.25 13.66
N MET A 87 7.15 -10.09 13.04
CA MET A 87 6.47 -9.74 11.80
C MET A 87 7.07 -10.53 10.65
N VAL A 88 6.22 -11.19 9.88
CA VAL A 88 6.62 -11.97 8.70
C VAL A 88 5.89 -11.48 7.46
N ASP A 89 6.54 -11.69 6.31
CA ASP A 89 5.91 -11.41 5.02
C ASP A 89 4.84 -12.45 4.70
N ALA A 90 3.72 -12.00 4.20
CA ALA A 90 2.63 -12.87 3.77
C ALA A 90 2.10 -12.41 2.41
N ASP A 91 1.69 -13.37 1.61
CA ASP A 91 1.04 -13.13 0.32
C ASP A 91 -0.46 -12.98 0.55
N SER A 92 -1.05 -11.89 0.02
CA SER A 92 -2.48 -11.67 0.13
C SER A 92 -3.32 -12.67 -0.66
N GLY A 93 -2.72 -13.30 -1.68
CA GLY A 93 -3.47 -13.92 -2.75
C GLY A 93 -4.23 -12.86 -3.56
N TRP A 94 -4.94 -13.28 -4.59
CA TRP A 94 -5.75 -12.37 -5.38
C TRP A 94 -6.99 -11.96 -4.59
N MET A 95 -7.15 -10.65 -4.41
CA MET A 95 -8.26 -10.04 -3.68
C MET A 95 -9.05 -9.11 -4.59
N PRO A 96 -10.39 -9.12 -4.53
CA PRO A 96 -11.15 -8.10 -5.22
C PRO A 96 -10.91 -6.73 -4.60
N VAL A 97 -10.73 -5.73 -5.43
CA VAL A 97 -10.58 -4.33 -5.00
C VAL A 97 -11.97 -3.70 -4.99
N PRO A 98 -12.47 -3.23 -3.84
CA PRO A 98 -13.75 -2.52 -3.80
C PRO A 98 -13.68 -1.26 -4.66
N ASP A 99 -14.71 -1.02 -5.48
CA ASP A 99 -14.75 0.15 -6.37
C ASP A 99 -14.65 1.46 -5.59
N GLU A 100 -15.23 1.52 -4.39
CA GLU A 100 -15.27 2.70 -3.54
C GLU A 100 -13.92 3.12 -2.94
N VAL A 101 -12.89 2.27 -3.02
CA VAL A 101 -11.55 2.61 -2.50
C VAL A 101 -10.56 2.96 -3.59
N ILE A 102 -10.98 2.99 -4.84
CA ILE A 102 -10.12 3.29 -5.98
C ILE A 102 -9.90 4.79 -6.08
N LEU A 103 -8.62 5.20 -6.05
CA LEU A 103 -8.21 6.58 -6.20
C LEU A 103 -8.33 7.04 -7.65
N SER A 104 -8.55 8.34 -7.85
CA SER A 104 -8.71 8.92 -9.19
C SER A 104 -7.40 9.06 -9.97
N THR A 105 -6.27 9.07 -9.29
CA THR A 105 -4.96 9.31 -9.93
C THR A 105 -3.88 8.39 -9.37
N ASN A 106 -2.92 8.04 -10.23
CA ASN A 106 -1.71 7.36 -9.84
C ASN A 106 -0.53 7.95 -10.61
N HIS A 107 0.41 8.53 -9.89
CA HIS A 107 1.60 9.15 -10.47
C HIS A 107 2.75 8.17 -10.73
N HIS A 108 2.66 6.94 -10.22
CA HIS A 108 3.76 5.98 -10.30
C HIS A 108 3.71 5.06 -11.50
N GLY A 109 2.55 4.90 -12.12
CA GLY A 109 2.38 3.94 -13.20
C GLY A 109 2.25 2.49 -12.76
N ALA A 110 2.65 2.14 -11.55
CA ALA A 110 2.46 0.82 -10.97
C ALA A 110 1.26 0.82 -10.01
N PRO A 111 0.51 -0.28 -9.91
CA PRO A 111 -0.57 -0.36 -8.93
C PRO A 111 -0.04 -0.24 -7.51
N VAL A 112 -0.74 0.52 -6.68
CA VAL A 112 -0.41 0.72 -5.27
C VAL A 112 -1.62 0.39 -4.41
N VAL A 113 -1.40 -0.39 -3.35
CA VAL A 113 -2.44 -0.74 -2.39
C VAL A 113 -2.05 -0.23 -1.00
N TRP A 114 -3.00 0.37 -0.30
CA TRP A 114 -2.92 0.63 1.14
C TRP A 114 -3.80 -0.39 1.82
N TRP A 115 -3.18 -1.21 2.66
CA TRP A 115 -3.86 -2.33 3.31
C TRP A 115 -3.90 -2.14 4.82
N GLN A 116 -4.87 -2.78 5.47
CA GLN A 116 -5.02 -2.78 6.91
C GLN A 116 -5.59 -4.10 7.39
N MET A 117 -5.31 -4.42 8.65
CA MET A 117 -5.96 -5.56 9.31
C MET A 117 -7.11 -5.02 10.16
N VAL A 118 -8.31 -5.53 9.93
CA VAL A 118 -9.51 -5.16 10.67
C VAL A 118 -10.13 -6.43 11.25
N GLY A 119 -10.07 -6.56 12.56
CA GLY A 119 -10.60 -7.75 13.23
C GLY A 119 -9.98 -9.06 12.76
N GLY A 120 -8.68 -9.06 12.45
CA GLY A 120 -7.98 -10.22 11.93
C GLY A 120 -8.16 -10.46 10.43
N THR A 121 -8.90 -9.60 9.74
CA THR A 121 -9.13 -9.72 8.29
C THR A 121 -8.35 -8.65 7.54
N LEU A 122 -7.63 -9.08 6.49
CA LEU A 122 -6.93 -8.18 5.59
C LEU A 122 -7.92 -7.43 4.72
N LYS A 123 -7.81 -6.10 4.69
CA LYS A 123 -8.67 -5.24 3.88
C LYS A 123 -7.85 -4.23 3.10
N ILE A 124 -8.34 -3.89 1.91
CA ILE A 124 -7.78 -2.81 1.10
C ILE A 124 -8.49 -1.51 1.51
N ARG A 125 -7.71 -0.56 2.01
CA ARG A 125 -8.23 0.76 2.41
C ARG A 125 -8.28 1.74 1.24
N CYS A 126 -7.23 1.77 0.42
CA CYS A 126 -7.14 2.58 -0.79
C CYS A 126 -6.40 1.81 -1.87
N TYR A 127 -6.71 2.11 -3.11
CA TYR A 127 -6.08 1.47 -4.26
C TYR A 127 -5.84 2.47 -5.38
N ALA A 128 -4.63 2.50 -5.90
CA ALA A 128 -4.28 3.29 -7.07
C ALA A 128 -4.05 2.34 -8.25
N ILE A 129 -4.85 2.50 -9.28
CA ILE A 129 -4.79 1.70 -10.51
C ILE A 129 -3.45 1.93 -11.19
N GLY A 130 -2.86 0.88 -11.75
CA GLY A 130 -1.67 1.00 -12.57
C GLY A 130 -1.93 1.87 -13.80
N ALA A 131 -1.08 2.87 -14.01
CA ALA A 131 -1.18 3.75 -15.17
C ALA A 131 -0.40 3.17 -16.35
N GLY A 132 -0.86 3.44 -17.56
CA GLY A 132 -0.11 3.11 -18.77
C GLY A 132 -0.21 1.66 -19.24
N ILE A 133 -1.18 0.98 -18.80
CA ILE A 133 -1.48 -0.35 -19.31
C ILE A 133 -2.33 -0.26 -20.55
#